data_637daa9f264ec1081717051fe20b877c
#
_entry.id   637daa9f264ec1081717051fe20b877c
#
_cell.length_a   1.000
_cell.length_b   1.000
_cell.length_c   1.000
_cell.angle_alpha   90.00
_cell.angle_beta   90.00
_cell.angle_gamma   90.00
#
_symmetry.space_group_name_H-M   'P 1'
#
loop_
_entity.id
_entity.type
_entity.pdbx_description
1 polymer ?
#
loop_
_entity_poly.entity_id
_entity_poly.type
_entity_poly.pdbx_seq_one_letter_code
_entity_poly.pdbx_strand_id
1 'polypeptide(L)'
;MSTNNEAIFNPGKGAGESVGVAILGLGTVGTEVLRLLGEKAEDFERRIGGPIEVKGVAVRDKSKPRPGIDPELITDDAFSLVERDDVDLVVEVIGGIDYPRRVVLAALRAGKSVVTANKALVAAHGAELSEAADSSGADLFFEAAVAAAIPIVGPLRRSLAGDTVNKVVGIVNGTTNFILDAMDSTGADYDEMLAEATRLGYAEADPTADVEGHDAA
;
A
#
# COMPACT_ATOMS: atom_id res chain seq x y z
N MET A 1 23.48 -27.64 3.66
CA MET A 1 22.19 -27.27 4.25
C MET A 1 21.62 -26.22 3.32
N SER A 2 20.66 -26.61 2.48
CA SER A 2 20.01 -25.70 1.53
C SER A 2 19.06 -24.83 2.32
N THR A 3 19.37 -23.53 2.44
CA THR A 3 18.42 -22.54 2.94
C THR A 3 17.41 -22.30 1.83
N ASN A 4 16.27 -23.00 1.88
CA ASN A 4 15.10 -22.61 1.13
C ASN A 4 14.66 -21.23 1.68
N ASN A 5 15.18 -20.20 1.07
CA ASN A 5 14.65 -18.86 1.20
C ASN A 5 13.43 -18.84 0.26
N GLU A 6 12.28 -19.33 0.75
CA GLU A 6 11.03 -19.22 0.01
C GLU A 6 10.78 -17.74 -0.18
N ALA A 7 10.88 -17.29 -1.41
CA ALA A 7 10.65 -15.91 -1.80
C ALA A 7 9.25 -15.50 -1.32
N ILE A 8 9.16 -14.37 -0.64
CA ILE A 8 7.91 -13.82 -0.09
C ILE A 8 6.90 -13.54 -1.22
N PHE A 9 7.38 -13.44 -2.43
CA PHE A 9 6.64 -13.29 -3.67
C PHE A 9 7.30 -14.16 -4.73
N ASN A 10 6.55 -15.04 -5.35
CA ASN A 10 7.01 -15.85 -6.48
C ASN A 10 6.09 -15.59 -7.69
N PRO A 11 6.50 -14.75 -8.64
CA PRO A 11 5.72 -14.47 -9.84
C PRO A 11 5.66 -15.64 -10.83
N GLY A 12 6.13 -16.82 -10.44
CA GLY A 12 6.22 -17.99 -11.33
C GLY A 12 7.35 -17.89 -12.36
N LYS A 13 8.27 -16.94 -12.18
CA LYS A 13 9.38 -16.68 -13.11
C LYS A 13 10.64 -17.44 -12.73
N GLY A 14 11.46 -17.75 -13.74
CA GLY A 14 12.76 -18.37 -13.56
C GLY A 14 13.79 -17.42 -12.96
N ALA A 15 14.86 -17.97 -12.40
CA ALA A 15 15.97 -17.16 -11.89
C ALA A 15 16.56 -16.29 -13.01
N GLY A 16 16.69 -14.98 -12.75
CA GLY A 16 17.21 -14.01 -13.71
C GLY A 16 16.15 -13.34 -14.60
N GLU A 17 14.90 -13.81 -14.58
CA GLU A 17 13.83 -13.13 -15.29
C GLU A 17 13.39 -11.86 -14.55
N SER A 18 13.05 -10.81 -15.31
CA SER A 18 12.60 -9.55 -14.74
C SER A 18 11.17 -9.62 -14.20
N VAL A 19 10.92 -8.92 -13.08
CA VAL A 19 9.58 -8.70 -12.55
C VAL A 19 9.06 -7.37 -13.04
N GLY A 20 8.04 -7.40 -13.87
CA GLY A 20 7.38 -6.21 -14.42
C GLY A 20 6.44 -5.58 -13.40
N VAL A 21 6.63 -4.28 -13.10
CA VAL A 21 5.84 -3.54 -12.12
C VAL A 21 5.05 -2.42 -12.80
N ALA A 22 3.74 -2.37 -12.55
CA ALA A 22 2.89 -1.23 -12.86
C ALA A 22 2.63 -0.40 -11.59
N ILE A 23 2.76 0.93 -11.68
CA ILE A 23 2.47 1.84 -10.57
C ILE A 23 1.19 2.61 -10.89
N LEU A 24 0.18 2.50 -10.05
CA LEU A 24 -1.09 3.20 -10.17
C LEU A 24 -1.15 4.35 -9.18
N GLY A 25 -0.93 5.56 -9.68
CA GLY A 25 -0.81 6.79 -8.90
C GLY A 25 0.64 7.26 -8.76
N LEU A 26 0.86 8.53 -9.04
CA LEU A 26 2.17 9.19 -8.94
C LEU A 26 2.06 10.49 -8.13
N GLY A 27 1.46 10.35 -6.95
CA GLY A 27 1.50 11.35 -5.88
C GLY A 27 2.77 11.21 -5.04
N THR A 28 2.75 11.73 -3.83
CA THR A 28 3.90 11.65 -2.90
C THR A 28 4.39 10.21 -2.73
N VAL A 29 3.49 9.27 -2.43
CA VAL A 29 3.84 7.86 -2.19
C VAL A 29 4.34 7.18 -3.46
N GLY A 30 3.62 7.31 -4.59
CA GLY A 30 4.02 6.65 -5.84
C GLY A 30 5.34 7.16 -6.40
N THR A 31 5.63 8.44 -6.25
CA THR A 31 6.93 9.03 -6.61
C THR A 31 8.06 8.43 -5.76
N GLU A 32 7.83 8.26 -4.47
CA GLU A 32 8.82 7.68 -3.57
C GLU A 32 9.03 6.18 -3.83
N VAL A 33 7.98 5.43 -4.14
CA VAL A 33 8.08 4.03 -4.58
C VAL A 33 8.96 3.92 -5.83
N LEU A 34 8.70 4.75 -6.84
CA LEU A 34 9.48 4.75 -8.08
C LEU A 34 10.96 5.07 -7.81
N ARG A 35 11.23 6.08 -6.97
CA ARG A 35 12.59 6.45 -6.56
C ARG A 35 13.30 5.28 -5.87
N LEU A 36 12.65 4.63 -4.91
CA LEU A 36 13.22 3.51 -4.17
C LEU A 36 13.47 2.28 -5.04
N LEU A 37 12.59 1.97 -5.99
CA LEU A 37 12.81 0.89 -6.94
C LEU A 37 14.08 1.12 -7.77
N GLY A 38 14.37 2.36 -8.17
CA GLY A 38 15.60 2.70 -8.87
C GLY A 38 16.84 2.68 -7.97
N GLU A 39 16.79 3.35 -6.81
CA GLU A 39 17.94 3.45 -5.91
C GLU A 39 18.35 2.12 -5.26
N LYS A 40 17.41 1.21 -5.07
CA LYS A 40 17.63 -0.09 -4.43
C LYS A 40 17.58 -1.28 -5.42
N ALA A 41 17.68 -1.00 -6.72
CA ALA A 41 17.54 -2.02 -7.76
C ALA A 41 18.44 -3.25 -7.54
N GLU A 42 19.74 -3.04 -7.27
CA GLU A 42 20.68 -4.13 -7.02
C GLU A 42 20.36 -4.94 -5.74
N ASP A 43 19.83 -4.28 -4.70
CA ASP A 43 19.44 -4.96 -3.47
C ASP A 43 18.19 -5.82 -3.68
N PHE A 44 17.21 -5.30 -4.42
CA PHE A 44 16.03 -6.05 -4.80
C PHE A 44 16.38 -7.24 -5.70
N GLU A 45 17.20 -7.03 -6.73
CA GLU A 45 17.63 -8.10 -7.63
C GLU A 45 18.30 -9.26 -6.86
N ARG A 46 19.18 -8.94 -5.90
CA ARG A 46 19.82 -9.97 -5.06
C ARG A 46 18.82 -10.73 -4.19
N ARG A 47 17.73 -10.09 -3.75
CA ARG A 47 16.73 -10.71 -2.85
C ARG A 47 15.73 -11.56 -3.59
N ILE A 48 15.31 -11.14 -4.78
CA ILE A 48 14.26 -11.82 -5.55
C ILE A 48 14.82 -12.70 -6.67
N GLY A 49 16.11 -12.58 -7.00
CA GLY A 49 16.77 -13.39 -8.01
C GLY A 49 16.61 -12.88 -9.45
N GLY A 50 16.07 -11.70 -9.66
CA GLY A 50 15.93 -11.05 -10.96
C GLY A 50 15.65 -9.54 -10.81
N PRO A 51 15.85 -8.74 -11.89
CA PRO A 51 15.62 -7.30 -11.84
C PRO A 51 14.14 -6.95 -11.72
N ILE A 52 13.84 -5.82 -11.06
CA ILE A 52 12.52 -5.20 -11.09
C ILE A 52 12.50 -4.13 -12.18
N GLU A 53 11.54 -4.20 -13.07
CA GLU A 53 11.38 -3.24 -14.15
C GLU A 53 10.02 -2.55 -14.09
N VAL A 54 10.01 -1.22 -14.00
CA VAL A 54 8.77 -0.46 -14.09
C VAL A 54 8.29 -0.44 -15.53
N LYS A 55 7.15 -1.07 -15.80
CA LYS A 55 6.56 -1.21 -17.13
C LYS A 55 5.58 -0.09 -17.49
N GLY A 56 5.13 0.67 -16.49
CA GLY A 56 4.27 1.81 -16.69
C GLY A 56 3.78 2.44 -15.39
N VAL A 57 3.33 3.67 -15.51
CA VAL A 57 2.82 4.47 -14.40
C VAL A 57 1.50 5.11 -14.82
N ALA A 58 0.41 4.70 -14.20
CA ALA A 58 -0.90 5.28 -14.48
C ALA A 58 -1.16 6.51 -13.60
N VAL A 59 -1.61 7.59 -14.25
CA VAL A 59 -1.88 8.88 -13.60
C VAL A 59 -3.21 9.44 -14.10
N ARG A 60 -3.88 10.27 -13.28
CA ARG A 60 -5.13 10.93 -13.68
C ARG A 60 -4.97 11.92 -14.83
N ASP A 61 -3.84 12.62 -14.87
CA ASP A 61 -3.55 13.67 -15.84
C ASP A 61 -2.12 13.52 -16.35
N LYS A 62 -1.99 12.95 -17.53
CA LYS A 62 -0.69 12.74 -18.17
C LYS A 62 -0.04 14.00 -18.75
N SER A 63 -0.80 15.11 -18.84
CA SER A 63 -0.28 16.37 -19.34
C SER A 63 0.62 17.09 -18.32
N LYS A 64 0.53 16.74 -17.04
CA LYS A 64 1.37 17.34 -15.99
C LYS A 64 2.81 16.91 -16.14
N PRO A 65 3.78 17.85 -16.19
CA PRO A 65 5.21 17.53 -16.23
C PRO A 65 5.64 16.71 -15.00
N ARG A 66 6.45 15.68 -15.24
CA ARG A 66 7.02 14.81 -14.18
C ARG A 66 8.53 14.65 -14.45
N PRO A 67 9.33 15.63 -14.00
CA PRO A 67 10.77 15.61 -14.21
C PRO A 67 11.40 14.31 -13.69
N GLY A 68 12.31 13.73 -14.48
CA GLY A 68 13.03 12.51 -14.11
C GLY A 68 12.28 11.19 -14.38
N ILE A 69 11.08 11.26 -14.97
CA ILE A 69 10.32 10.07 -15.37
C ILE A 69 10.20 10.05 -16.88
N ASP A 70 10.50 8.89 -17.49
CA ASP A 70 10.33 8.68 -18.91
C ASP A 70 8.85 8.88 -19.31
N PRO A 71 8.53 9.84 -20.19
CA PRO A 71 7.16 10.06 -20.62
C PRO A 71 6.49 8.85 -21.27
N GLU A 72 7.25 7.93 -21.86
CA GLU A 72 6.72 6.69 -22.48
C GLU A 72 6.14 5.71 -21.45
N LEU A 73 6.59 5.80 -20.20
CA LEU A 73 6.02 5.01 -19.10
C LEU A 73 4.70 5.56 -18.58
N ILE A 74 4.34 6.81 -18.92
CA ILE A 74 3.18 7.48 -18.32
C ILE A 74 1.92 7.23 -19.15
N THR A 75 0.88 6.72 -18.52
CA THR A 75 -0.45 6.54 -19.13
C THR A 75 -1.56 7.13 -18.26
N ASP A 76 -2.69 7.43 -18.85
CA ASP A 76 -3.96 7.74 -18.16
C ASP A 76 -4.94 6.55 -18.21
N ASP A 77 -4.53 5.44 -18.83
CA ASP A 77 -5.30 4.19 -18.89
C ASP A 77 -4.69 3.12 -17.99
N ALA A 78 -5.16 3.07 -16.74
CA ALA A 78 -4.71 2.08 -15.78
C ALA A 78 -5.22 0.66 -16.12
N PHE A 79 -6.37 0.53 -16.78
CA PHE A 79 -6.90 -0.78 -17.14
C PHE A 79 -6.02 -1.46 -18.19
N SER A 80 -5.71 -0.77 -19.29
CA SER A 80 -4.79 -1.30 -20.28
C SER A 80 -3.42 -1.63 -19.70
N LEU A 81 -2.95 -0.86 -18.72
CA LEU A 81 -1.65 -1.11 -18.09
C LEU A 81 -1.64 -2.42 -17.28
N VAL A 82 -2.69 -2.68 -16.47
CA VAL A 82 -2.74 -3.89 -15.63
C VAL A 82 -3.05 -5.16 -16.42
N GLU A 83 -3.56 -5.05 -17.64
CA GLU A 83 -3.83 -6.18 -18.53
C GLU A 83 -2.60 -6.62 -19.36
N ARG A 84 -1.49 -5.87 -19.31
CA ARG A 84 -0.29 -6.20 -20.09
C ARG A 84 0.35 -7.50 -19.60
N ASP A 85 0.84 -8.30 -20.55
CA ASP A 85 1.51 -9.59 -20.27
C ASP A 85 2.88 -9.40 -19.59
N ASP A 86 3.52 -8.25 -19.78
CA ASP A 86 4.82 -7.92 -19.18
C ASP A 86 4.71 -7.26 -17.80
N VAL A 87 3.51 -7.18 -17.22
CA VAL A 87 3.25 -6.73 -15.84
C VAL A 87 2.94 -7.95 -14.98
N ASP A 88 3.66 -8.10 -13.88
CA ASP A 88 3.50 -9.17 -12.89
C ASP A 88 2.93 -8.67 -11.58
N LEU A 89 3.30 -7.45 -11.21
CA LEU A 89 2.96 -6.81 -9.94
C LEU A 89 2.39 -5.41 -10.16
N VAL A 90 1.33 -5.11 -9.47
CA VAL A 90 0.67 -3.80 -9.49
C VAL A 90 0.81 -3.13 -8.13
N VAL A 91 1.32 -1.90 -8.09
CA VAL A 91 1.38 -1.07 -6.89
C VAL A 91 0.28 -0.01 -6.98
N GLU A 92 -0.74 -0.09 -6.12
CA GLU A 92 -1.86 0.84 -6.07
C GLU A 92 -1.69 1.86 -4.95
N VAL A 93 -1.58 3.13 -5.33
CA VAL A 93 -1.44 4.29 -4.45
C VAL A 93 -2.23 5.50 -4.97
N ILE A 94 -3.41 5.23 -5.56
CA ILE A 94 -4.29 6.27 -6.16
C ILE A 94 -5.07 7.01 -5.07
N GLY A 95 -5.60 6.27 -4.09
CA GLY A 95 -6.56 6.77 -3.10
C GLY A 95 -8.02 6.80 -3.63
N GLY A 96 -8.98 6.95 -2.72
CA GLY A 96 -10.40 6.77 -3.00
C GLY A 96 -10.81 5.30 -3.04
N ILE A 97 -12.04 4.99 -3.44
CA ILE A 97 -12.59 3.62 -3.36
C ILE A 97 -13.01 3.08 -4.73
N ASP A 98 -13.94 3.72 -5.41
CA ASP A 98 -14.62 3.13 -6.59
C ASP A 98 -13.68 2.82 -7.76
N TYR A 99 -12.87 3.79 -8.15
CA TYR A 99 -11.95 3.61 -9.27
C TYR A 99 -10.82 2.63 -8.94
N PRO A 100 -10.08 2.77 -7.81
CA PRO A 100 -9.07 1.80 -7.42
C PRO A 100 -9.62 0.39 -7.27
N ARG A 101 -10.80 0.20 -6.66
CA ARG A 101 -11.47 -1.11 -6.56
C ARG A 101 -11.59 -1.80 -7.91
N ARG A 102 -12.08 -1.07 -8.92
CA ARG A 102 -12.27 -1.65 -10.26
C ARG A 102 -10.97 -2.05 -10.92
N VAL A 103 -9.94 -1.22 -10.83
CA VAL A 103 -8.63 -1.50 -11.44
C VAL A 103 -7.89 -2.61 -10.69
N VAL A 104 -7.92 -2.62 -9.36
CA VAL A 104 -7.31 -3.68 -8.54
C VAL A 104 -7.99 -5.02 -8.81
N LEU A 105 -9.32 -5.06 -8.89
CA LEU A 105 -10.04 -6.28 -9.26
C LEU A 105 -9.69 -6.77 -10.66
N ALA A 106 -9.49 -5.85 -11.63
CA ALA A 106 -9.06 -6.23 -12.97
C ALA A 106 -7.65 -6.85 -12.94
N ALA A 107 -6.71 -6.24 -12.21
CA ALA A 107 -5.35 -6.77 -12.02
C ALA A 107 -5.36 -8.16 -11.38
N LEU A 108 -6.04 -8.34 -10.25
CA LEU A 108 -6.12 -9.62 -9.54
C LEU A 108 -6.74 -10.70 -10.43
N ARG A 109 -7.86 -10.42 -11.11
CA ARG A 109 -8.52 -11.36 -12.03
C ARG A 109 -7.66 -11.73 -13.25
N ALA A 110 -6.74 -10.85 -13.65
CA ALA A 110 -5.73 -11.13 -14.66
C ALA A 110 -4.51 -11.91 -14.11
N GLY A 111 -4.56 -12.36 -12.85
CA GLY A 111 -3.48 -13.10 -12.20
C GLY A 111 -2.29 -12.23 -11.78
N LYS A 112 -2.46 -10.90 -11.73
CA LYS A 112 -1.38 -9.98 -11.31
C LYS A 112 -1.48 -9.78 -9.81
N SER A 113 -0.37 -9.96 -9.09
CA SER A 113 -0.32 -9.63 -7.66
C SER A 113 -0.41 -8.13 -7.43
N VAL A 114 -1.00 -7.73 -6.30
CA VAL A 114 -1.25 -6.32 -5.99
C VAL A 114 -0.68 -5.97 -4.62
N VAL A 115 0.03 -4.84 -4.55
CA VAL A 115 0.41 -4.14 -3.32
C VAL A 115 -0.42 -2.86 -3.25
N THR A 116 -1.22 -2.67 -2.21
CA THR A 116 -1.99 -1.44 -2.01
C THR A 116 -1.67 -0.76 -0.69
N ALA A 117 -1.60 0.57 -0.71
CA ALA A 117 -1.52 1.42 0.48
C ALA A 117 -2.87 2.11 0.79
N ASN A 118 -3.94 1.69 0.13
CA ASN A 118 -5.24 2.35 0.20
C ASN A 118 -6.10 1.78 1.34
N LYS A 119 -5.98 2.37 2.53
CA LYS A 119 -6.73 1.94 3.72
C LYS A 119 -8.24 1.92 3.50
N ALA A 120 -8.79 2.94 2.84
CA ALA A 120 -10.23 3.05 2.60
C ALA A 120 -10.74 1.94 1.67
N LEU A 121 -9.95 1.57 0.65
CA LEU A 121 -10.28 0.47 -0.24
C LEU A 121 -10.26 -0.88 0.50
N VAL A 122 -9.22 -1.12 1.30
CA VAL A 122 -9.09 -2.37 2.07
C VAL A 122 -10.19 -2.50 3.12
N ALA A 123 -10.50 -1.41 3.84
CA ALA A 123 -11.58 -1.40 4.83
C ALA A 123 -12.95 -1.70 4.20
N ALA A 124 -13.25 -1.10 3.05
CA ALA A 124 -14.57 -1.25 2.40
C ALA A 124 -14.72 -2.55 1.61
N HIS A 125 -13.64 -3.05 0.99
CA HIS A 125 -13.70 -4.13 0.00
C HIS A 125 -12.63 -5.21 0.16
N GLY A 126 -11.91 -5.26 1.29
CA GLY A 126 -10.81 -6.21 1.50
C GLY A 126 -11.20 -7.68 1.30
N ALA A 127 -12.40 -8.08 1.72
CA ALA A 127 -12.90 -9.44 1.52
C ALA A 127 -13.06 -9.77 0.02
N GLU A 128 -13.67 -8.88 -0.76
CA GLU A 128 -13.85 -9.05 -2.21
C GLU A 128 -12.51 -9.12 -2.96
N LEU A 129 -11.56 -8.27 -2.56
CA LEU A 129 -10.22 -8.25 -3.16
C LEU A 129 -9.44 -9.54 -2.82
N SER A 130 -9.55 -10.03 -1.57
CA SER A 130 -8.92 -11.28 -1.16
C SER A 130 -9.51 -12.48 -1.90
N GLU A 131 -10.84 -12.55 -2.05
CA GLU A 131 -11.50 -13.60 -2.84
C GLU A 131 -11.06 -13.59 -4.32
N ALA A 132 -10.90 -12.41 -4.92
CA ALA A 132 -10.40 -12.26 -6.28
C ALA A 132 -8.95 -12.74 -6.42
N ALA A 133 -8.09 -12.42 -5.44
CA ALA A 133 -6.71 -12.87 -5.39
C ALA A 133 -6.64 -14.40 -5.25
N ASP A 134 -7.35 -14.99 -4.29
CA ASP A 134 -7.38 -16.43 -4.06
C ASP A 134 -7.88 -17.19 -5.29
N SER A 135 -8.92 -16.67 -5.95
CA SER A 135 -9.52 -17.31 -7.13
C SER A 135 -8.61 -17.32 -8.35
N SER A 136 -7.70 -16.38 -8.48
CA SER A 136 -6.76 -16.24 -9.61
C SER A 136 -5.35 -16.77 -9.30
N GLY A 137 -5.07 -17.12 -8.03
CA GLY A 137 -3.73 -17.50 -7.58
C GLY A 137 -2.77 -16.30 -7.48
N ALA A 138 -3.30 -15.07 -7.47
CA ALA A 138 -2.52 -13.86 -7.26
C ALA A 138 -2.41 -13.53 -5.76
N ASP A 139 -1.42 -12.73 -5.38
CA ASP A 139 -1.27 -12.25 -4.02
C ASP A 139 -1.82 -10.84 -3.84
N LEU A 140 -2.42 -10.57 -2.68
CA LEU A 140 -2.82 -9.24 -2.24
C LEU A 140 -2.04 -8.85 -0.99
N PHE A 141 -1.21 -7.81 -1.13
CA PHE A 141 -0.40 -7.24 -0.06
C PHE A 141 -0.93 -5.86 0.32
N PHE A 142 -1.28 -5.67 1.59
CA PHE A 142 -1.86 -4.42 2.10
C PHE A 142 -1.23 -3.95 3.43
N GLU A 143 0.00 -4.38 3.71
CA GLU A 143 0.73 -3.95 4.92
C GLU A 143 0.82 -2.42 5.02
N ALA A 144 1.05 -1.74 3.89
CA ALA A 144 1.15 -0.29 3.84
C ALA A 144 -0.20 0.44 4.03
N ALA A 145 -1.32 -0.29 4.01
CA ALA A 145 -2.66 0.25 4.27
C ALA A 145 -3.07 0.14 5.75
N VAL A 146 -2.27 -0.53 6.60
CA VAL A 146 -2.65 -0.86 7.98
C VAL A 146 -1.54 -0.44 8.94
N ALA A 147 -1.91 0.28 10.01
CA ALA A 147 -1.02 0.66 11.11
C ALA A 147 0.27 1.40 10.69
N ALA A 148 0.21 2.17 9.61
CA ALA A 148 1.33 2.98 9.09
C ALA A 148 2.64 2.18 8.92
N ALA A 149 3.69 2.52 9.66
CA ALA A 149 5.00 1.85 9.57
C ALA A 149 5.13 0.61 10.47
N ILE A 150 4.09 0.21 11.20
CA ILE A 150 4.12 -0.94 12.10
C ILE A 150 3.80 -2.21 11.30
N PRO A 151 4.72 -3.19 11.20
CA PRO A 151 4.46 -4.43 10.49
C PRO A 151 3.53 -5.32 11.34
N ILE A 152 2.26 -5.42 10.97
CA ILE A 152 1.24 -6.18 11.71
C ILE A 152 0.59 -7.29 10.89
N VAL A 153 0.24 -7.01 9.63
CA VAL A 153 -0.47 -7.97 8.76
C VAL A 153 0.42 -9.16 8.42
N GLY A 154 1.66 -8.91 8.00
CA GLY A 154 2.63 -9.95 7.67
C GLY A 154 2.94 -10.88 8.85
N PRO A 155 3.27 -10.37 10.04
CA PRO A 155 3.44 -11.20 11.25
C PRO A 155 2.20 -12.03 11.60
N LEU A 156 1.00 -11.45 11.59
CA LEU A 156 -0.24 -12.19 11.89
C LEU A 156 -0.49 -13.31 10.88
N ARG A 157 -0.32 -13.04 9.58
CA ARG A 157 -0.61 -14.02 8.52
C ARG A 157 0.44 -15.12 8.37
N ARG A 158 1.70 -14.83 8.66
CA ARG A 158 2.82 -15.75 8.40
C ARG A 158 3.51 -16.25 9.65
N SER A 159 3.96 -15.34 10.52
CA SER A 159 4.75 -15.73 11.70
C SER A 159 3.90 -16.40 12.77
N LEU A 160 2.63 -15.99 12.90
CA LEU A 160 1.68 -16.52 13.89
C LEU A 160 0.62 -17.45 13.26
N ALA A 161 0.85 -17.92 12.04
CA ALA A 161 -0.12 -18.78 11.33
C ALA A 161 -0.42 -20.11 12.05
N GLY A 162 0.48 -20.60 12.90
CA GLY A 162 0.28 -21.81 13.71
C GLY A 162 -0.34 -21.55 15.08
N ASP A 163 -0.55 -20.29 15.46
CA ASP A 163 -1.08 -19.88 16.74
C ASP A 163 -2.55 -19.48 16.67
N THR A 164 -3.22 -19.41 17.84
CA THR A 164 -4.56 -18.86 17.97
C THR A 164 -4.50 -17.47 18.58
N VAL A 165 -4.68 -16.43 17.77
CA VAL A 165 -4.69 -15.05 18.23
C VAL A 165 -6.08 -14.75 18.84
N ASN A 166 -6.14 -14.59 20.16
CA ASN A 166 -7.38 -14.31 20.88
C ASN A 166 -7.65 -12.81 21.06
N LYS A 167 -6.62 -11.97 20.99
CA LYS A 167 -6.75 -10.53 21.22
C LYS A 167 -5.58 -9.78 20.60
N VAL A 168 -5.90 -8.66 19.95
CA VAL A 168 -4.94 -7.65 19.50
C VAL A 168 -5.26 -6.33 20.21
N VAL A 169 -4.26 -5.67 20.77
CA VAL A 169 -4.40 -4.40 21.48
C VAL A 169 -3.31 -3.45 20.98
N GLY A 170 -3.69 -2.21 20.67
CA GLY A 170 -2.74 -1.20 20.20
C GLY A 170 -3.33 0.19 20.25
N ILE A 171 -2.47 1.19 20.05
CA ILE A 171 -2.84 2.58 19.80
C ILE A 171 -2.90 2.75 18.29
N VAL A 172 -4.09 2.91 17.74
CA VAL A 172 -4.32 2.86 16.29
C VAL A 172 -4.47 4.22 15.63
N ASN A 173 -4.58 5.31 16.43
CA ASN A 173 -4.61 6.69 15.94
C ASN A 173 -3.74 7.59 16.81
N GLY A 174 -2.75 8.28 16.18
CA GLY A 174 -1.81 9.15 16.88
C GLY A 174 -2.44 10.44 17.39
N THR A 175 -3.33 11.05 16.62
CA THR A 175 -3.98 12.32 16.91
C THR A 175 -4.84 12.22 18.17
N THR A 176 -5.76 11.27 18.19
CA THR A 176 -6.65 11.05 19.35
C THR A 176 -5.86 10.61 20.58
N ASN A 177 -4.82 9.79 20.42
CA ASN A 177 -3.96 9.43 21.54
C ASN A 177 -3.25 10.64 22.14
N PHE A 178 -2.70 11.54 21.31
CA PHE A 178 -2.09 12.79 21.77
C PHE A 178 -3.08 13.64 22.55
N ILE A 179 -4.31 13.82 22.03
CA ILE A 179 -5.36 14.62 22.68
C ILE A 179 -5.71 14.03 24.05
N LEU A 180 -5.99 12.73 24.10
CA LEU A 180 -6.41 12.04 25.33
C LEU A 180 -5.30 12.02 26.39
N ASP A 181 -4.05 11.77 25.99
CA ASP A 181 -2.89 11.80 26.88
C ASP A 181 -2.66 13.23 27.47
N ALA A 182 -2.77 14.25 26.63
CA ALA A 182 -2.65 15.63 27.07
C ALA A 182 -3.79 16.05 28.01
N MET A 183 -5.03 15.65 27.76
CA MET A 183 -6.17 15.85 28.65
C MET A 183 -5.96 15.17 30.00
N ASP A 184 -5.50 13.90 30.01
CA ASP A 184 -5.25 13.15 31.26
C ASP A 184 -4.10 13.77 32.08
N SER A 185 -3.01 14.15 31.43
CA SER A 185 -1.81 14.64 32.11
C SER A 185 -1.91 16.08 32.59
N THR A 186 -2.66 16.95 31.88
CA THR A 186 -2.73 18.39 32.17
C THR A 186 -4.07 18.84 32.75
N GLY A 187 -5.14 18.06 32.55
CA GLY A 187 -6.51 18.45 32.86
C GLY A 187 -7.10 19.47 31.89
N ALA A 188 -6.45 19.72 30.74
CA ALA A 188 -6.96 20.61 29.71
C ALA A 188 -8.21 20.02 29.04
N ASP A 189 -9.03 20.89 28.44
CA ASP A 189 -10.22 20.42 27.77
C ASP A 189 -9.93 19.95 26.31
N TYR A 190 -10.90 19.25 25.73
CA TYR A 190 -10.78 18.64 24.42
C TYR A 190 -10.50 19.65 23.31
N ASP A 191 -11.23 20.77 23.27
CA ASP A 191 -11.12 21.76 22.19
C ASP A 191 -9.73 22.44 22.20
N GLU A 192 -9.18 22.68 23.39
CA GLU A 192 -7.83 23.20 23.55
C GLU A 192 -6.78 22.20 23.01
N MET A 193 -6.91 20.94 23.34
CA MET A 193 -5.96 19.91 22.91
C MET A 193 -6.08 19.58 21.42
N LEU A 194 -7.26 19.65 20.86
CA LEU A 194 -7.47 19.52 19.42
C LEU A 194 -6.80 20.68 18.64
N ALA A 195 -6.97 21.92 19.14
CA ALA A 195 -6.31 23.08 18.54
C ALA A 195 -4.77 22.94 18.59
N GLU A 196 -4.24 22.46 19.71
CA GLU A 196 -2.80 22.22 19.88
C GLU A 196 -2.31 21.08 18.98
N ALA A 197 -3.06 19.97 18.84
CA ALA A 197 -2.75 18.89 17.92
C ALA A 197 -2.68 19.39 16.46
N THR A 198 -3.61 20.25 16.07
CA THR A 198 -3.62 20.87 14.73
C THR A 198 -2.41 21.79 14.56
N ARG A 199 -2.08 22.62 15.55
CA ARG A 199 -0.92 23.51 15.53
C ARG A 199 0.41 22.75 15.39
N LEU A 200 0.52 21.60 16.03
CA LEU A 200 1.70 20.72 15.98
C LEU A 200 1.76 19.84 14.72
N GLY A 201 0.70 19.81 13.92
CA GLY A 201 0.63 19.01 12.70
C GLY A 201 0.27 17.54 12.93
N TYR A 202 -0.25 17.17 14.10
CA TYR A 202 -0.81 15.84 14.37
C TYR A 202 -2.21 15.67 13.78
N ALA A 203 -3.02 16.75 13.79
CA ALA A 203 -4.32 16.78 13.12
C ALA A 203 -4.26 17.62 11.85
N GLU A 204 -4.99 17.21 10.82
CA GLU A 204 -5.21 17.98 9.61
C GLU A 204 -6.14 19.18 9.89
N ALA A 205 -6.27 20.10 8.89
CA ALA A 205 -7.18 21.24 9.00
C ALA A 205 -8.66 20.82 9.15
N ASP A 206 -9.01 19.66 8.60
CA ASP A 206 -10.29 18.98 8.85
C ASP A 206 -10.01 17.68 9.62
N PRO A 207 -10.14 17.69 10.97
CA PRO A 207 -9.84 16.56 11.82
C PRO A 207 -11.00 15.55 11.93
N THR A 208 -12.04 15.65 11.13
CA THR A 208 -13.28 14.86 11.25
C THR A 208 -12.98 13.36 11.26
N ALA A 209 -12.07 12.88 10.42
CA ALA A 209 -11.72 11.46 10.36
C ALA A 209 -11.12 10.94 11.67
N ASP A 210 -10.30 11.75 12.35
CA ASP A 210 -9.71 11.43 13.66
C ASP A 210 -10.78 11.50 14.76
N VAL A 211 -11.52 12.60 14.80
CA VAL A 211 -12.49 12.93 15.87
C VAL A 211 -13.67 11.95 15.86
N GLU A 212 -14.17 11.56 14.70
CA GLU A 212 -15.28 10.62 14.56
C GLU A 212 -14.83 9.15 14.55
N GLY A 213 -13.51 8.90 14.66
CA GLY A 213 -12.94 7.55 14.74
C GLY A 213 -12.85 6.80 13.42
N HIS A 214 -13.09 7.46 12.30
CA HIS A 214 -13.00 6.84 10.96
C HIS A 214 -11.57 6.44 10.59
N ASP A 215 -10.56 7.17 11.09
CA ASP A 215 -9.16 6.82 10.85
C ASP A 215 -8.70 5.58 11.63
N ALA A 216 -9.35 5.30 12.76
CA ALA A 216 -9.05 4.15 13.61
C ALA A 216 -9.85 2.89 13.24
N ALA A 217 -10.92 3.03 12.47
CA ALA A 217 -11.82 1.95 12.07
C ALA A 217 -11.32 1.19 10.84
#